data_7dfe2d6bd501b44bcd608d85367849c5
#
_entry.id   7dfe2d6bd501b44bcd608d85367849c5
#
_cell.length_a   1.000
_cell.length_b   1.000
_cell.length_c   1.000
_cell.angle_alpha   90.00
_cell.angle_beta   90.00
_cell.angle_gamma   90.00
#
_symmetry.space_group_name_H-M   'P 1'
#
loop_
_entity.id
_entity.type
_entity.pdbx_description
1 polymer ?
#
loop_
_entity_poly.entity_id
_entity_poly.type
_entity_poly.pdbx_seq_one_letter_code
_entity_poly.pdbx_strand_id
1 'polypeptide(L)'
;MFVGHLVLSYIPFTQLFTQSKELLASLDSTFYWMILAGFLAQLVDGLLGMGYGVVSATVLLSLGIKLPAISGSIHTAEMFSSAASGYSHYRFGNVNKKLFKALLIPGVLGAILGAVALSKLSDHYSGLVKPILAAYTLFLGLRILRTGFKKINKPKKFRKVGWLGAAGGFLDSFGGGGWGPLVTSTLILKGRTPRYVIGSVSIAEFFVTLASAATFFSLLGISHWPVIAGLIIGGIIAAPIAARLAGKLPLKTMFIAVGIMVIIWSVRILIYSFF
;
A
#
# COMPACT_ATOMS: atom_id res chain seq x y z
N MET A 1 33.17 -24.87 -2.84
CA MET A 1 32.76 -25.61 -1.62
C MET A 1 33.41 -25.09 -0.33
N PHE A 2 34.72 -24.77 -0.30
CA PHE A 2 35.43 -24.35 0.93
C PHE A 2 34.94 -23.03 1.55
N VAL A 3 34.63 -22.01 0.75
CA VAL A 3 34.14 -20.69 1.23
C VAL A 3 32.75 -20.79 1.87
N GLY A 4 31.88 -21.63 1.34
CA GLY A 4 30.54 -21.85 1.91
C GLY A 4 30.60 -22.53 3.29
N HIS A 5 31.54 -23.45 3.47
CA HIS A 5 31.71 -24.15 4.75
C HIS A 5 32.29 -23.22 5.82
N LEU A 6 33.23 -22.34 5.44
CA LEU A 6 33.80 -21.33 6.33
C LEU A 6 32.77 -20.30 6.82
N VAL A 7 31.90 -19.81 5.91
CA VAL A 7 30.84 -18.86 6.28
C VAL A 7 29.79 -19.52 7.18
N LEU A 8 29.41 -20.77 6.92
CA LEU A 8 28.44 -21.49 7.70
C LEU A 8 28.95 -21.90 9.11
N SER A 9 30.25 -22.15 9.26
CA SER A 9 30.82 -22.49 10.58
C SER A 9 30.92 -21.33 11.58
N TYR A 10 30.86 -20.08 11.09
CA TYR A 10 30.85 -18.89 11.94
C TYR A 10 29.44 -18.40 12.29
N ILE A 11 28.39 -18.98 11.72
CA ILE A 11 27.02 -18.63 12.06
C ILE A 11 26.58 -19.48 13.25
N PRO A 12 26.25 -18.89 14.41
CA PRO A 12 25.81 -19.62 15.60
C PRO A 12 24.36 -20.13 15.42
N PHE A 13 24.17 -21.13 14.57
CA PHE A 13 22.84 -21.66 14.20
C PHE A 13 21.99 -22.03 15.42
N THR A 14 22.58 -22.60 16.46
CA THR A 14 21.86 -22.94 17.71
C THR A 14 21.35 -21.69 18.42
N GLN A 15 22.16 -20.63 18.50
CA GLN A 15 21.72 -19.38 19.12
C GLN A 15 20.66 -18.68 18.28
N LEU A 16 20.83 -18.63 16.95
CA LEU A 16 19.82 -18.09 16.05
C LEU A 16 18.51 -18.85 16.12
N PHE A 17 18.56 -20.19 16.22
CA PHE A 17 17.37 -21.03 16.34
C PHE A 17 16.65 -20.84 17.67
N THR A 18 17.41 -20.73 18.78
CA THR A 18 16.84 -20.45 20.11
C THR A 18 16.23 -19.05 20.15
N GLN A 19 16.96 -18.03 19.67
CA GLN A 19 16.45 -16.66 19.59
C GLN A 19 15.23 -16.54 18.66
N SER A 20 15.20 -17.26 17.53
CA SER A 20 14.03 -17.29 16.66
C SER A 20 12.82 -17.95 17.31
N LYS A 21 13.02 -19.02 18.10
CA LYS A 21 11.93 -19.64 18.87
C LYS A 21 11.39 -18.73 19.97
N GLU A 22 12.25 -18.05 20.70
CA GLU A 22 11.87 -17.06 21.71
C GLU A 22 11.12 -15.88 21.07
N LEU A 23 11.63 -15.38 19.93
CA LEU A 23 10.96 -14.33 19.16
C LEU A 23 9.57 -14.78 18.68
N LEU A 24 9.46 -15.98 18.12
CA LEU A 24 8.18 -16.53 17.68
C LEU A 24 7.20 -16.75 18.86
N ALA A 25 7.70 -17.17 20.02
CA ALA A 25 6.90 -17.35 21.23
C ALA A 25 6.45 -16.01 21.84
N SER A 26 7.19 -14.93 21.59
CA SER A 26 6.83 -13.57 22.03
C SER A 26 5.85 -12.85 21.11
N LEU A 27 5.55 -13.42 19.93
CA LEU A 27 4.58 -12.84 19.00
C LEU A 27 3.17 -13.04 19.55
N ASP A 28 2.48 -11.92 19.75
CA ASP A 28 1.10 -11.90 20.19
C ASP A 28 0.10 -12.19 19.06
N SER A 29 -1.17 -12.29 19.40
CA SER A 29 -2.24 -12.49 18.41
C SER A 29 -2.28 -11.39 17.35
N THR A 30 -1.82 -10.17 17.67
CA THR A 30 -1.77 -9.03 16.77
C THR A 30 -0.91 -9.33 15.54
N PHE A 31 0.22 -10.01 15.73
CA PHE A 31 1.10 -10.39 14.61
C PHE A 31 0.37 -11.26 13.58
N TYR A 32 -0.36 -12.27 14.03
CA TYR A 32 -1.10 -13.17 13.12
C TYR A 32 -2.26 -12.45 12.42
N TRP A 33 -2.93 -11.53 13.12
CA TRP A 33 -3.93 -10.65 12.50
C TRP A 33 -3.31 -9.73 11.45
N MET A 34 -2.06 -9.27 11.66
CA MET A 34 -1.35 -8.46 10.66
C MET A 34 -0.96 -9.27 9.43
N ILE A 35 -0.63 -10.56 9.55
CA ILE A 35 -0.44 -11.45 8.39
C ILE A 35 -1.73 -11.52 7.57
N LEU A 36 -2.86 -11.77 8.21
CA LEU A 36 -4.14 -11.82 7.52
C LEU A 36 -4.50 -10.46 6.88
N ALA A 37 -4.30 -9.37 7.60
CA ALA A 37 -4.55 -8.02 7.10
C ALA A 37 -3.68 -7.70 5.88
N GLY A 38 -2.37 -8.00 5.94
CA GLY A 38 -1.44 -7.83 4.82
C GLY A 38 -1.80 -8.70 3.62
N PHE A 39 -2.22 -9.94 3.86
CA PHE A 39 -2.69 -10.84 2.80
C PHE A 39 -3.93 -10.28 2.10
N LEU A 40 -4.95 -9.89 2.86
CA LEU A 40 -6.19 -9.34 2.30
C LEU A 40 -5.95 -8.00 1.60
N ALA A 41 -5.16 -7.11 2.21
CA ALA A 41 -4.81 -5.82 1.63
C ALA A 41 -4.08 -6.00 0.28
N GLN A 42 -3.09 -6.87 0.22
CA GLN A 42 -2.34 -7.14 -1.01
C GLN A 42 -3.14 -7.92 -2.04
N LEU A 43 -4.03 -8.82 -1.61
CA LEU A 43 -4.92 -9.51 -2.54
C LEU A 43 -5.81 -8.50 -3.26
N VAL A 44 -6.42 -7.58 -2.52
CA VAL A 44 -7.24 -6.49 -3.08
C VAL A 44 -6.39 -5.60 -4.00
N ASP A 45 -5.24 -5.17 -3.53
CA ASP A 45 -4.37 -4.26 -4.28
C ASP A 45 -3.85 -4.90 -5.58
N GLY A 46 -3.31 -6.07 -5.52
CA GLY A 46 -2.81 -6.77 -6.71
C GLY A 46 -3.89 -7.14 -7.72
N LEU A 47 -5.16 -7.24 -7.30
CA LEU A 47 -6.32 -7.48 -8.17
C LEU A 47 -6.88 -6.21 -8.81
N LEU A 48 -6.92 -5.11 -8.07
CA LEU A 48 -7.53 -3.84 -8.47
C LEU A 48 -6.48 -2.75 -8.78
N GLY A 49 -5.24 -2.94 -8.33
CA GLY A 49 -4.20 -1.90 -8.34
C GLY A 49 -4.53 -0.77 -7.37
N MET A 50 -5.23 -1.09 -6.27
CA MET A 50 -5.59 -0.12 -5.24
C MET A 50 -6.10 -0.81 -3.98
N GLY A 51 -5.77 -0.24 -2.83
CA GLY A 51 -6.41 -0.63 -1.59
C GLY A 51 -5.46 -1.03 -0.47
N TYR A 52 -4.21 -1.39 -0.76
CA TYR A 52 -3.27 -1.80 0.29
C TYR A 52 -3.18 -0.76 1.39
N GLY A 53 -2.80 0.46 1.06
CA GLY A 53 -2.65 1.54 2.03
C GLY A 53 -3.93 1.83 2.78
N VAL A 54 -5.07 1.95 2.07
CA VAL A 54 -6.36 2.28 2.69
C VAL A 54 -6.85 1.17 3.62
N VAL A 55 -6.73 -0.10 3.22
CA VAL A 55 -7.12 -1.26 4.06
C VAL A 55 -6.21 -1.34 5.29
N SER A 56 -4.89 -1.28 5.09
CA SER A 56 -3.93 -1.34 6.19
C SER A 56 -4.07 -0.14 7.14
N ALA A 57 -4.27 1.08 6.61
CA ALA A 57 -4.47 2.28 7.43
C ALA A 57 -5.70 2.15 8.32
N THR A 58 -6.81 1.64 7.79
CA THR A 58 -8.02 1.46 8.60
C THR A 58 -7.83 0.44 9.73
N VAL A 59 -7.12 -0.65 9.49
CA VAL A 59 -6.79 -1.63 10.51
C VAL A 59 -5.88 -1.03 11.58
N LEU A 60 -4.78 -0.37 11.18
CA LEU A 60 -3.81 0.20 12.12
C LEU A 60 -4.38 1.39 12.93
N LEU A 61 -5.24 2.21 12.32
CA LEU A 61 -5.96 3.27 13.03
C LEU A 61 -6.89 2.69 14.10
N SER A 62 -7.51 1.54 13.86
CA SER A 62 -8.37 0.88 14.84
C SER A 62 -7.59 0.33 16.05
N LEU A 63 -6.29 0.12 15.92
CA LEU A 63 -5.38 -0.28 16.99
C LEU A 63 -4.82 0.89 17.81
N GLY A 64 -5.22 2.13 17.49
CA GLY A 64 -4.79 3.31 18.23
C GLY A 64 -3.35 3.77 17.98
N ILE A 65 -2.69 3.26 16.93
CA ILE A 65 -1.32 3.63 16.58
C ILE A 65 -1.27 5.09 16.10
N LYS A 66 -0.19 5.81 16.41
CA LYS A 66 -0.01 7.22 15.99
C LYS A 66 0.14 7.33 14.46
N LEU A 67 -0.47 8.34 13.85
CA LEU A 67 -0.61 8.51 12.41
C LEU A 67 0.70 8.45 11.60
N PRO A 68 1.79 9.15 11.97
CA PRO A 68 3.03 9.05 11.21
C PRO A 68 3.66 7.65 11.29
N ALA A 69 3.53 6.98 12.45
CA ALA A 69 3.98 5.61 12.62
C ALA A 69 3.13 4.62 11.80
N ILE A 70 1.82 4.87 11.66
CA ILE A 70 0.95 4.11 10.76
C ILE A 70 1.44 4.23 9.32
N SER A 71 1.61 5.46 8.82
CA SER A 71 2.02 5.69 7.44
C SER A 71 3.39 5.10 7.15
N GLY A 72 4.36 5.30 8.04
CA GLY A 72 5.69 4.69 7.94
C GLY A 72 5.65 3.17 7.92
N SER A 73 4.82 2.54 8.78
CA SER A 73 4.67 1.08 8.84
C SER A 73 4.01 0.52 7.58
N ILE A 74 2.95 1.18 7.09
CA ILE A 74 2.25 0.78 5.87
C ILE A 74 3.20 0.82 4.68
N HIS A 75 3.84 1.97 4.42
CA HIS A 75 4.72 2.11 3.26
C HIS A 75 5.94 1.21 3.34
N THR A 76 6.46 0.92 4.54
CA THR A 76 7.50 -0.08 4.72
C THR A 76 7.03 -1.47 4.32
N ALA A 77 5.85 -1.89 4.75
CA ALA A 77 5.29 -3.19 4.39
C ALA A 77 4.88 -3.25 2.91
N GLU A 78 4.24 -2.20 2.41
CA GLU A 78 3.78 -2.08 1.03
C GLU A 78 4.94 -2.07 0.02
N MET A 79 6.10 -1.55 0.39
CA MET A 79 7.31 -1.62 -0.42
C MET A 79 7.66 -3.08 -0.78
N PHE A 80 7.64 -3.99 0.19
CA PHE A 80 7.92 -5.41 -0.07
C PHE A 80 6.78 -6.08 -0.85
N SER A 81 5.55 -5.78 -0.50
CA SER A 81 4.36 -6.34 -1.16
C SER A 81 4.24 -5.87 -2.60
N SER A 82 4.47 -4.58 -2.86
CA SER A 82 4.44 -4.00 -4.21
C SER A 82 5.63 -4.43 -5.06
N ALA A 83 6.81 -4.70 -4.45
CA ALA A 83 7.93 -5.34 -5.15
C ALA A 83 7.53 -6.73 -5.65
N ALA A 84 6.97 -7.58 -4.79
CA ALA A 84 6.51 -8.91 -5.15
C ALA A 84 5.36 -8.87 -6.18
N SER A 85 4.41 -7.94 -6.02
CA SER A 85 3.31 -7.69 -6.94
C SER A 85 3.81 -7.22 -8.30
N GLY A 86 4.64 -6.18 -8.33
CA GLY A 86 5.22 -5.62 -9.54
C GLY A 86 6.05 -6.64 -10.32
N TYR A 87 6.89 -7.42 -9.64
CA TYR A 87 7.63 -8.52 -10.25
C TYR A 87 6.71 -9.58 -10.84
N SER A 88 5.67 -9.99 -10.09
CA SER A 88 4.69 -10.97 -10.56
C SER A 88 3.94 -10.46 -11.80
N HIS A 89 3.47 -9.22 -11.78
CA HIS A 89 2.83 -8.58 -12.93
C HIS A 89 3.77 -8.49 -14.14
N TYR A 90 5.06 -8.20 -13.91
CA TYR A 90 6.05 -8.19 -14.98
C TYR A 90 6.21 -9.58 -15.59
N ARG A 91 6.36 -10.62 -14.77
CA ARG A 91 6.48 -12.02 -15.23
C ARG A 91 5.24 -12.50 -16.00
N PHE A 92 4.05 -12.04 -15.64
CA PHE A 92 2.80 -12.37 -16.33
C PHE A 92 2.51 -11.47 -17.54
N GLY A 93 3.42 -10.58 -17.95
CA GLY A 93 3.25 -9.71 -19.10
C GLY A 93 2.16 -8.62 -18.91
N ASN A 94 1.89 -8.21 -17.68
CA ASN A 94 0.86 -7.24 -17.33
C ASN A 94 1.36 -5.79 -17.30
N VAL A 95 2.57 -5.50 -17.82
CA VAL A 95 3.22 -4.19 -17.66
C VAL A 95 3.31 -3.42 -18.95
N ASN A 96 2.87 -2.16 -18.92
CA ASN A 96 3.14 -1.18 -19.97
C ASN A 96 4.31 -0.28 -19.55
N LYS A 97 5.49 -0.51 -20.12
CA LYS A 97 6.73 0.21 -19.77
C LYS A 97 6.63 1.73 -19.97
N LYS A 98 5.85 2.22 -20.97
CA LYS A 98 5.66 3.66 -21.20
C LYS A 98 4.84 4.30 -20.07
N LEU A 99 3.80 3.61 -19.62
CA LEU A 99 2.97 4.05 -18.50
C LEU A 99 3.77 4.07 -17.20
N PHE A 100 4.50 3.00 -16.90
CA PHE A 100 5.41 2.91 -15.76
C PHE A 100 6.38 4.09 -15.70
N LYS A 101 7.13 4.34 -16.77
CA LYS A 101 8.10 5.46 -16.84
C LYS A 101 7.44 6.83 -16.64
N ALA A 102 6.22 7.03 -17.13
CA ALA A 102 5.50 8.29 -16.99
C ALA A 102 5.01 8.55 -15.55
N LEU A 103 4.80 7.51 -14.76
CA LEU A 103 4.36 7.58 -13.36
C LEU A 103 5.53 7.67 -12.38
N LEU A 104 6.65 7.02 -12.69
CA LEU A 104 7.75 6.76 -11.76
C LEU A 104 8.30 8.03 -11.11
N ILE A 105 8.92 8.91 -11.87
CA ILE A 105 9.61 10.10 -11.31
C ILE A 105 8.63 11.05 -10.64
N PRO A 106 7.51 11.46 -11.28
CA PRO A 106 6.56 12.33 -10.60
C PRO A 106 5.94 11.71 -9.36
N GLY A 107 5.68 10.39 -9.37
CA GLY A 107 5.15 9.66 -8.23
C GLY A 107 6.11 9.66 -7.04
N VAL A 108 7.38 9.36 -7.27
CA VAL A 108 8.44 9.38 -6.24
C VAL A 108 8.60 10.77 -5.63
N LEU A 109 8.67 11.82 -6.45
CA LEU A 109 8.78 13.20 -5.94
C LEU A 109 7.55 13.59 -5.12
N GLY A 110 6.36 13.24 -5.60
CA GLY A 110 5.12 13.44 -4.85
C GLY A 110 5.15 12.73 -3.50
N ALA A 111 5.60 11.48 -3.48
CA ALA A 111 5.67 10.67 -2.26
C ALA A 111 6.60 11.26 -1.19
N ILE A 112 7.79 11.69 -1.58
CA ILE A 112 8.74 12.35 -0.67
C ILE A 112 8.09 13.62 -0.08
N LEU A 113 7.49 14.45 -0.92
CA LEU A 113 6.82 15.68 -0.44
C LEU A 113 5.65 15.38 0.50
N GLY A 114 4.84 14.35 0.20
CA GLY A 114 3.73 13.92 1.04
C GLY A 114 4.20 13.41 2.41
N ALA A 115 5.24 12.59 2.44
CA ALA A 115 5.81 12.06 3.68
C ALA A 115 6.41 13.16 4.57
N VAL A 116 7.15 14.09 3.98
CA VAL A 116 7.69 15.26 4.70
C VAL A 116 6.55 16.13 5.24
N ALA A 117 5.52 16.39 4.43
CA ALA A 117 4.37 17.19 4.84
C ALA A 117 3.62 16.55 6.01
N LEU A 118 3.33 15.24 5.96
CA LEU A 118 2.66 14.53 7.04
C LEU A 118 3.50 14.56 8.32
N SER A 119 4.80 14.25 8.24
CA SER A 119 5.66 14.23 9.40
C SER A 119 5.68 15.59 10.12
N LYS A 120 5.90 16.68 9.39
CA LYS A 120 5.92 18.03 9.96
C LYS A 120 4.57 18.48 10.51
N LEU A 121 3.48 18.15 9.81
CA LEU A 121 2.13 18.58 10.21
C LEU A 121 1.65 17.82 11.45
N SER A 122 1.98 16.54 11.56
CA SER A 122 1.59 15.72 12.72
C SER A 122 2.28 16.15 14.01
N ASP A 123 3.48 16.68 13.95
CA ASP A 123 4.20 17.18 15.14
C ASP A 123 3.50 18.40 15.76
N HIS A 124 2.89 19.27 14.93
CA HIS A 124 2.29 20.52 15.37
C HIS A 124 0.76 20.42 15.57
N TYR A 125 0.07 19.54 14.83
CA TYR A 125 -1.39 19.51 14.74
C TYR A 125 -1.99 18.10 14.86
N SER A 126 -1.46 17.26 15.76
CA SER A 126 -1.84 15.84 15.88
C SER A 126 -3.35 15.61 16.04
N GLY A 127 -4.05 16.48 16.78
CA GLY A 127 -5.50 16.40 17.00
C GLY A 127 -6.35 16.66 15.75
N LEU A 128 -5.84 17.48 14.81
CA LEU A 128 -6.56 17.79 13.57
C LEU A 128 -6.23 16.81 12.44
N VAL A 129 -5.03 16.24 12.45
CA VAL A 129 -4.58 15.35 11.36
C VAL A 129 -5.41 14.08 11.29
N LYS A 130 -5.78 13.49 12.44
CA LYS A 130 -6.58 12.25 12.47
C LYS A 130 -7.95 12.39 11.81
N PRO A 131 -8.82 13.38 12.15
CA PRO A 131 -10.09 13.54 11.46
C PRO A 131 -9.94 13.95 9.99
N ILE A 132 -8.89 14.72 9.63
CA ILE A 132 -8.61 15.06 8.22
C ILE A 132 -8.29 13.81 7.42
N LEU A 133 -7.44 12.93 7.94
CA LEU A 133 -7.10 11.67 7.26
C LEU A 133 -8.29 10.71 7.19
N ALA A 134 -9.12 10.65 8.24
CA ALA A 134 -10.34 9.86 8.20
C ALA A 134 -11.36 10.40 7.17
N ALA A 135 -11.51 11.72 7.05
CA ALA A 135 -12.32 12.33 6.01
C ALA A 135 -11.72 12.06 4.60
N TYR A 136 -10.41 12.11 4.46
CA TYR A 136 -9.71 11.76 3.22
C TYR A 136 -9.92 10.28 2.84
N THR A 137 -9.78 9.34 3.78
CA THR A 137 -10.04 7.91 3.51
C THR A 137 -11.51 7.66 3.16
N LEU A 138 -12.45 8.37 3.79
CA LEU A 138 -13.87 8.35 3.40
C LEU A 138 -14.07 8.82 1.96
N PHE A 139 -13.42 9.93 1.57
CA PHE A 139 -13.44 10.41 0.19
C PHE A 139 -12.90 9.35 -0.79
N LEU A 140 -11.80 8.68 -0.44
CA LEU A 140 -11.24 7.59 -1.26
C LEU A 140 -12.20 6.41 -1.37
N GLY A 141 -12.84 6.00 -0.27
CA GLY A 141 -13.86 4.94 -0.25
C GLY A 141 -15.03 5.26 -1.16
N LEU A 142 -15.57 6.48 -1.09
CA LEU A 142 -16.62 6.98 -1.99
C LEU A 142 -16.17 6.99 -3.46
N ARG A 143 -14.91 7.37 -3.71
CA ARG A 143 -14.34 7.36 -5.05
C ARG A 143 -14.20 5.94 -5.62
N ILE A 144 -13.71 4.99 -4.81
CA ILE A 144 -13.61 3.56 -5.17
C ILE A 144 -15.01 3.02 -5.48
N LEU A 145 -15.98 3.24 -4.60
CA LEU A 145 -17.36 2.81 -4.77
C LEU A 145 -17.96 3.35 -6.06
N ARG A 146 -17.84 4.66 -6.31
CA ARG A 146 -18.31 5.30 -7.56
C ARG A 146 -17.64 4.70 -8.79
N THR A 147 -16.39 4.27 -8.72
CA THR A 147 -15.68 3.65 -9.83
C THR A 147 -16.35 2.33 -10.25
N GLY A 148 -16.86 1.54 -9.30
CA GLY A 148 -17.60 0.31 -9.56
C GLY A 148 -18.89 0.52 -10.33
N PHE A 149 -19.54 1.69 -10.21
CA PHE A 149 -20.78 2.00 -10.93
C PHE A 149 -20.56 2.77 -12.24
N LYS A 150 -19.37 3.31 -12.48
CA LYS A 150 -19.10 4.05 -13.72
C LYS A 150 -18.83 3.11 -14.88
N LYS A 151 -19.43 3.43 -16.05
CA LYS A 151 -19.06 2.79 -17.29
C LYS A 151 -17.63 3.17 -17.68
N ILE A 152 -16.83 2.18 -18.06
CA ILE A 152 -15.48 2.42 -18.58
C ILE A 152 -15.63 3.11 -19.94
N ASN A 153 -15.04 4.29 -20.06
CA ASN A 153 -15.09 5.07 -21.28
C ASN A 153 -14.31 4.38 -22.42
N LYS A 154 -14.64 4.76 -23.66
CA LYS A 154 -13.77 4.45 -24.80
C LYS A 154 -12.38 5.05 -24.56
N PRO A 155 -11.29 4.39 -25.01
CA PRO A 155 -9.93 4.86 -24.80
C PRO A 155 -9.76 6.31 -25.25
N LYS A 156 -9.41 7.20 -24.32
CA LYS A 156 -9.12 8.61 -24.62
C LYS A 156 -7.65 8.89 -24.30
N LYS A 157 -7.01 9.70 -25.16
CA LYS A 157 -5.63 10.15 -24.92
C LYS A 157 -5.58 10.99 -23.65
N PHE A 158 -4.96 10.47 -22.59
CA PHE A 158 -4.78 11.20 -21.34
C PHE A 158 -3.31 11.64 -21.22
N ARG A 159 -3.09 12.95 -21.33
CA ARG A 159 -1.73 13.54 -21.36
C ARG A 159 -1.15 13.86 -19.99
N LYS A 160 -1.99 14.00 -18.96
CA LYS A 160 -1.58 14.46 -17.62
C LYS A 160 -1.16 13.29 -16.69
N VAL A 161 -0.52 12.24 -17.22
CA VAL A 161 -0.14 11.05 -16.46
C VAL A 161 0.89 11.40 -15.37
N GLY A 162 1.87 12.25 -15.66
CA GLY A 162 2.87 12.68 -14.69
C GLY A 162 2.26 13.45 -13.52
N TRP A 163 1.37 14.42 -13.79
CA TRP A 163 0.65 15.13 -12.72
C TRP A 163 -0.22 14.20 -11.87
N LEU A 164 -0.84 13.20 -12.51
CA LEU A 164 -1.60 12.19 -11.80
C LEU A 164 -0.69 11.35 -10.89
N GLY A 165 0.51 11.00 -11.37
CA GLY A 165 1.53 10.31 -10.57
C GLY A 165 2.00 11.15 -9.39
N ALA A 166 2.33 12.44 -9.60
CA ALA A 166 2.75 13.33 -8.53
C ALA A 166 1.67 13.51 -7.45
N ALA A 167 0.43 13.79 -7.87
CA ALA A 167 -0.68 13.90 -6.93
C ALA A 167 -0.99 12.58 -6.22
N GLY A 168 -0.92 11.44 -6.95
CA GLY A 168 -1.10 10.11 -6.38
C GLY A 168 -0.06 9.80 -5.32
N GLY A 169 1.23 9.98 -5.62
CA GLY A 169 2.32 9.75 -4.67
C GLY A 169 2.26 10.66 -3.44
N PHE A 170 1.96 11.95 -3.65
CA PHE A 170 1.79 12.89 -2.53
C PHE A 170 0.67 12.46 -1.58
N LEU A 171 -0.52 12.20 -2.12
CA LEU A 171 -1.69 11.84 -1.33
C LEU A 171 -1.58 10.44 -0.72
N ASP A 172 -0.84 9.55 -1.35
CA ASP A 172 -0.54 8.22 -0.83
C ASP A 172 0.30 8.30 0.44
N SER A 173 1.43 8.97 0.36
CA SER A 173 2.34 9.15 1.51
C SER A 173 1.73 10.02 2.61
N PHE A 174 0.98 11.06 2.24
CA PHE A 174 0.31 11.94 3.20
C PHE A 174 -0.87 11.28 3.90
N GLY A 175 -1.66 10.49 3.18
CA GLY A 175 -2.93 9.95 3.65
C GLY A 175 -2.93 8.45 3.98
N GLY A 176 -1.80 7.76 3.82
CA GLY A 176 -1.70 6.31 4.03
C GLY A 176 -2.45 5.48 2.99
N GLY A 177 -2.75 6.05 1.84
CA GLY A 177 -3.38 5.38 0.70
C GLY A 177 -3.99 6.39 -0.27
N GLY A 178 -3.54 6.40 -1.48
CA GLY A 178 -4.02 7.35 -2.50
C GLY A 178 -3.57 6.96 -3.90
N TRP A 179 -2.44 6.29 -3.99
CA TRP A 179 -1.87 5.87 -5.26
C TRP A 179 -2.87 5.09 -6.12
N GLY A 180 -3.34 3.97 -5.64
CA GLY A 180 -4.31 3.14 -6.35
C GLY A 180 -5.64 3.86 -6.64
N PRO A 181 -6.36 4.36 -5.63
CA PRO A 181 -7.65 5.02 -5.82
C PRO A 181 -7.60 6.22 -6.76
N LEU A 182 -6.51 6.95 -6.83
CA LEU A 182 -6.36 8.09 -7.72
C LEU A 182 -5.78 7.71 -9.07
N VAL A 183 -4.64 7.02 -9.10
CA VAL A 183 -3.92 6.73 -10.34
C VAL A 183 -4.61 5.62 -11.11
N THR A 184 -4.79 4.45 -10.48
CA THR A 184 -5.35 3.26 -11.13
C THR A 184 -6.79 3.51 -11.57
N SER A 185 -7.67 3.99 -10.67
CA SER A 185 -9.06 4.23 -11.01
C SER A 185 -9.22 5.25 -12.13
N THR A 186 -8.42 6.34 -12.10
CA THR A 186 -8.49 7.36 -13.16
C THR A 186 -8.08 6.79 -14.51
N LEU A 187 -7.00 6.03 -14.58
CA LEU A 187 -6.51 5.44 -15.83
C LEU A 187 -7.49 4.42 -16.41
N ILE A 188 -8.10 3.58 -15.56
CA ILE A 188 -9.12 2.61 -15.98
C ILE A 188 -10.36 3.35 -16.48
N LEU A 189 -10.85 4.36 -15.76
CA LEU A 189 -12.01 5.15 -16.17
C LEU A 189 -11.76 5.95 -17.46
N LYS A 190 -10.51 6.24 -17.80
CA LYS A 190 -10.12 6.84 -19.10
C LYS A 190 -10.01 5.79 -20.21
N GLY A 191 -10.44 4.55 -19.97
CA GLY A 191 -10.52 3.50 -20.97
C GLY A 191 -9.21 2.76 -21.23
N ARG A 192 -8.22 2.87 -20.35
CA ARG A 192 -7.02 2.04 -20.44
C ARG A 192 -7.33 0.62 -19.96
N THR A 193 -6.70 -0.38 -20.58
CA THR A 193 -6.90 -1.79 -20.24
C THR A 193 -6.51 -2.08 -18.79
N PRO A 194 -7.42 -2.54 -17.92
CA PRO A 194 -7.17 -2.70 -16.49
C PRO A 194 -5.92 -3.51 -16.18
N ARG A 195 -5.74 -4.66 -16.83
CA ARG A 195 -4.59 -5.54 -16.67
C ARG A 195 -3.25 -4.81 -16.78
N TYR A 196 -3.08 -3.99 -17.82
CA TYR A 196 -1.83 -3.23 -18.05
C TYR A 196 -1.70 -2.01 -17.14
N VAL A 197 -2.82 -1.42 -16.73
CA VAL A 197 -2.81 -0.33 -15.74
C VAL A 197 -2.35 -0.87 -14.40
N ILE A 198 -2.99 -1.92 -13.90
CA ILE A 198 -2.69 -2.53 -12.60
C ILE A 198 -1.21 -2.91 -12.53
N GLY A 199 -0.71 -3.70 -13.48
CA GLY A 199 0.69 -4.13 -13.45
C GLY A 199 1.70 -2.98 -13.56
N SER A 200 1.41 -1.93 -14.36
CA SER A 200 2.32 -0.78 -14.49
C SER A 200 2.31 0.09 -13.24
N VAL A 201 1.16 0.24 -12.61
CA VAL A 201 0.98 0.99 -11.37
C VAL A 201 1.66 0.26 -10.22
N SER A 202 1.51 -1.07 -10.08
CA SER A 202 2.15 -1.85 -9.02
C SER A 202 3.68 -1.78 -9.06
N ILE A 203 4.30 -1.79 -10.26
CA ILE A 203 5.76 -1.57 -10.36
C ILE A 203 6.13 -0.14 -9.95
N ALA A 204 5.37 0.88 -10.37
CA ALA A 204 5.65 2.26 -10.01
C ALA A 204 5.46 2.47 -8.49
N GLU A 205 4.46 1.83 -7.91
CA GLU A 205 4.15 1.85 -6.49
C GLU A 205 5.29 1.35 -5.61
N PHE A 206 6.01 0.32 -6.02
CA PHE A 206 7.23 -0.11 -5.34
C PHE A 206 8.21 1.04 -5.11
N PHE A 207 8.49 1.84 -6.13
CA PHE A 207 9.42 2.99 -6.01
C PHE A 207 8.81 4.14 -5.21
N VAL A 208 7.51 4.35 -5.33
CA VAL A 208 6.77 5.36 -4.56
C VAL A 208 6.79 5.02 -3.08
N THR A 209 6.47 3.77 -2.72
CA THR A 209 6.45 3.30 -1.33
C THR A 209 7.86 3.17 -0.74
N LEU A 210 8.86 2.79 -1.55
CA LEU A 210 10.27 2.82 -1.16
C LEU A 210 10.71 4.24 -0.77
N ALA A 211 10.37 5.24 -1.59
CA ALA A 211 10.69 6.63 -1.31
C ALA A 211 9.96 7.15 -0.07
N SER A 212 8.68 6.80 0.10
CA SER A 212 7.88 7.11 1.28
C SER A 212 8.49 6.49 2.54
N ALA A 213 8.75 5.17 2.51
CA ALA A 213 9.33 4.42 3.63
C ALA A 213 10.70 5.00 4.03
N ALA A 214 11.58 5.25 3.06
CA ALA A 214 12.89 5.85 3.31
C ALA A 214 12.76 7.26 3.93
N THR A 215 11.80 8.06 3.48
CA THR A 215 11.56 9.41 4.03
C THR A 215 11.02 9.33 5.46
N PHE A 216 10.02 8.49 5.73
CA PHE A 216 9.50 8.29 7.09
C PHE A 216 10.55 7.71 8.02
N PHE A 217 11.32 6.73 7.55
CA PHE A 217 12.41 6.15 8.31
C PHE A 217 13.46 7.19 8.73
N SER A 218 13.83 8.06 7.80
CA SER A 218 14.82 9.11 8.05
C SER A 218 14.33 10.19 9.03
N LEU A 219 13.01 10.44 9.08
CA LEU A 219 12.43 11.49 9.90
C LEU A 219 11.94 10.99 11.27
N LEU A 220 11.44 9.76 11.35
CA LEU A 220 10.72 9.22 12.52
C LEU A 220 11.37 7.97 13.12
N GLY A 221 12.33 7.36 12.43
CA GLY A 221 12.84 6.03 12.79
C GLY A 221 11.85 4.91 12.49
N ILE A 222 12.20 3.68 12.85
CA ILE A 222 11.33 2.50 12.68
C ILE A 222 10.68 2.16 14.01
N SER A 223 9.36 2.02 13.98
CA SER A 223 8.55 1.54 15.10
C SER A 223 7.62 0.40 14.65
N HIS A 224 7.12 -0.38 15.62
CA HIS A 224 6.10 -1.41 15.36
C HIS A 224 6.55 -2.56 14.42
N TRP A 225 7.79 -3.04 14.57
CA TRP A 225 8.34 -4.12 13.74
C TRP A 225 7.46 -5.39 13.61
N PRO A 226 6.79 -5.90 14.66
CA PRO A 226 5.92 -7.07 14.52
C PRO A 226 4.75 -6.81 13.56
N VAL A 227 4.17 -5.61 13.62
CA VAL A 227 3.09 -5.19 12.71
C VAL A 227 3.58 -5.17 11.26
N ILE A 228 4.73 -4.51 11.02
CA ILE A 228 5.35 -4.42 9.70
C ILE A 228 5.67 -5.81 9.14
N ALA A 229 6.30 -6.66 9.94
CA ALA A 229 6.67 -8.01 9.55
C ALA A 229 5.44 -8.88 9.20
N GLY A 230 4.37 -8.80 10.00
CA GLY A 230 3.12 -9.49 9.70
C GLY A 230 2.51 -9.05 8.36
N LEU A 231 2.42 -7.74 8.14
CA LEU A 231 1.92 -7.17 6.89
C LEU A 231 2.77 -7.59 5.68
N ILE A 232 4.11 -7.61 5.82
CA ILE A 232 5.04 -8.06 4.77
C ILE A 232 4.79 -9.51 4.40
N ILE A 233 4.75 -10.41 5.38
CA ILE A 233 4.56 -11.85 5.16
C ILE A 233 3.24 -12.08 4.41
N GLY A 234 2.14 -11.53 4.91
CA GLY A 234 0.83 -11.66 4.27
C GLY A 234 0.83 -11.10 2.85
N GLY A 235 1.41 -9.91 2.66
CA GLY A 235 1.49 -9.23 1.38
C GLY A 235 2.30 -10.00 0.33
N ILE A 236 3.47 -10.51 0.69
CA ILE A 236 4.33 -11.28 -0.23
C ILE A 236 3.63 -12.57 -0.68
N ILE A 237 2.93 -13.25 0.21
CA ILE A 237 2.19 -14.49 -0.11
C ILE A 237 1.03 -14.18 -1.08
N ALA A 238 0.29 -13.09 -0.86
CA ALA A 238 -0.86 -12.72 -1.68
C ALA A 238 -0.47 -12.18 -3.06
N ALA A 239 0.67 -11.52 -3.20
CA ALA A 239 1.08 -10.80 -4.39
C ALA A 239 1.07 -11.65 -5.69
N PRO A 240 1.69 -12.84 -5.77
CA PRO A 240 1.65 -13.65 -6.99
C PRO A 240 0.26 -14.19 -7.31
N ILE A 241 -0.55 -14.47 -6.28
CA ILE A 241 -1.93 -14.95 -6.42
C ILE A 241 -2.76 -13.84 -7.07
N ALA A 242 -2.71 -12.64 -6.52
CA ALA A 242 -3.42 -11.48 -7.02
C ALA A 242 -3.01 -11.12 -8.46
N ALA A 243 -1.70 -11.07 -8.74
CA ALA A 243 -1.19 -10.76 -10.07
C ALA A 243 -1.62 -11.78 -11.15
N ARG A 244 -1.75 -13.06 -10.79
CA ARG A 244 -2.25 -14.12 -11.69
C ARG A 244 -3.74 -13.99 -11.97
N LEU A 245 -4.50 -13.50 -11.02
CA LEU A 245 -5.96 -13.33 -11.11
C LEU A 245 -6.35 -11.93 -11.63
N ALA A 246 -5.42 -11.00 -11.72
CA ALA A 246 -5.67 -9.64 -12.18
C ALA A 246 -6.31 -9.61 -13.57
N GLY A 247 -7.42 -8.89 -13.69
CA GLY A 247 -8.21 -8.79 -14.92
C GLY A 247 -9.12 -10.00 -15.23
N LYS A 248 -9.13 -11.04 -14.39
CA LYS A 248 -10.01 -12.22 -14.53
C LYS A 248 -11.27 -12.12 -13.67
N LEU A 249 -11.25 -11.33 -12.61
CA LEU A 249 -12.34 -11.17 -11.68
C LEU A 249 -13.24 -9.98 -12.04
N PRO A 250 -14.50 -9.97 -11.60
CA PRO A 250 -15.45 -8.90 -11.88
C PRO A 250 -15.08 -7.62 -11.13
N LEU A 251 -14.32 -6.73 -11.78
CA LEU A 251 -13.84 -5.47 -11.21
C LEU A 251 -14.95 -4.67 -10.50
N LYS A 252 -16.16 -4.65 -11.07
CA LYS A 252 -17.30 -3.92 -10.49
C LYS A 252 -17.59 -4.36 -9.06
N THR A 253 -17.74 -5.66 -8.83
CA THR A 253 -18.04 -6.23 -7.51
C THR A 253 -16.91 -5.93 -6.51
N MET A 254 -15.67 -6.03 -6.97
CA MET A 254 -14.50 -5.76 -6.13
C MET A 254 -14.43 -4.28 -5.74
N PHE A 255 -14.63 -3.33 -6.68
CA PHE A 255 -14.68 -1.90 -6.35
C PHE A 255 -15.80 -1.57 -5.37
N ILE A 256 -16.96 -2.21 -5.50
CA ILE A 256 -18.09 -2.01 -4.60
C ILE A 256 -17.74 -2.53 -3.20
N ALA A 257 -17.24 -3.77 -3.09
CA ALA A 257 -16.90 -4.38 -1.81
C ALA A 257 -15.83 -3.57 -1.04
N VAL A 258 -14.73 -3.22 -1.72
CA VAL A 258 -13.65 -2.43 -1.12
C VAL A 258 -14.13 -1.02 -0.77
N GLY A 259 -14.89 -0.37 -1.66
CA GLY A 259 -15.43 0.96 -1.39
C GLY A 259 -16.35 0.98 -0.17
N ILE A 260 -17.24 0.02 -0.01
CA ILE A 260 -18.13 -0.11 1.15
C ILE A 260 -17.31 -0.34 2.43
N MET A 261 -16.36 -1.28 2.39
CA MET A 261 -15.50 -1.57 3.53
C MET A 261 -14.77 -0.32 4.02
N VAL A 262 -14.11 0.40 3.10
CA VAL A 262 -13.38 1.63 3.43
C VAL A 262 -14.30 2.70 4.00
N ILE A 263 -15.51 2.88 3.46
CA ILE A 263 -16.49 3.85 3.96
C ILE A 263 -16.90 3.51 5.38
N ILE A 264 -17.27 2.26 5.66
CA ILE A 264 -17.70 1.83 7.01
C ILE A 264 -16.60 2.13 8.04
N TRP A 265 -15.36 1.75 7.75
CA TRP A 265 -14.24 1.99 8.67
C TRP A 265 -13.92 3.48 8.82
N SER A 266 -13.93 4.26 7.74
CA SER A 266 -13.65 5.68 7.79
C SER A 266 -14.70 6.44 8.60
N VAL A 267 -15.98 6.09 8.43
CA VAL A 267 -17.08 6.66 9.22
C VAL A 267 -16.91 6.32 10.70
N ARG A 268 -16.58 5.06 11.02
CA ARG A 268 -16.29 4.65 12.40
C ARG A 268 -15.16 5.49 13.02
N ILE A 269 -14.04 5.67 12.31
CA ILE A 269 -12.92 6.49 12.80
C ILE A 269 -13.34 7.94 13.00
N LEU A 270 -14.15 8.50 12.10
CA LEU A 270 -14.67 9.86 12.25
C LEU A 270 -15.54 9.99 13.49
N ILE A 271 -16.49 9.08 13.72
CA ILE A 271 -17.32 9.08 14.92
C ILE A 271 -16.44 9.07 16.17
N TYR A 272 -15.49 8.12 16.28
CA TYR A 272 -14.58 8.05 17.44
C TYR A 272 -13.55 9.21 17.54
N SER A 273 -13.47 10.08 16.55
CA SER A 273 -12.60 11.26 16.60
C SER A 273 -13.31 12.49 17.13
N PHE A 274 -14.65 12.49 17.13
CA PHE A 274 -15.47 13.63 17.57
C PHE A 274 -16.29 13.33 18.81
N PHE A 275 -16.49 12.06 19.17
CA PHE A 275 -17.20 11.58 20.35
C PHE A 275 -16.31 10.65 21.18
#